data_9080956a1a5f7c82c0c5514b00f191bc
#
_entry.id   9080956a1a5f7c82c0c5514b00f191bc
#
_cell.length_a   1.000
_cell.length_b   1.000
_cell.length_c   1.000
_cell.angle_alpha   90.00
_cell.angle_beta   90.00
_cell.angle_gamma   90.00
#
_symmetry.space_group_name_H-M   'P 1'
#
loop_
_entity.id
_entity.type
_entity.pdbx_description
1 polymer ?
#
loop_
_entity_poly.entity_id
_entity_poly.type
_entity_poly.pdbx_seq_one_letter_code
_entity_poly.pdbx_strand_id
1 'polypeptide(L)' 'MPRTVPVIVTAPDGTEYRFQSCKDAGRFVGASGSNVSQQCVMGNPIHGYRVRYERINRMGQLMEET' A
#
# COMPACT_ATOMS: atom_id res chain seq x y z
N MET A 1 -6.92 7.68 -17.86
CA MET A 1 -7.47 7.81 -16.52
C MET A 1 -6.60 7.07 -15.52
N PRO A 2 -6.08 7.75 -14.52
CA PRO A 2 -5.25 7.05 -13.56
C PRO A 2 -6.06 6.04 -12.78
N ARG A 3 -5.45 4.91 -12.52
CA ARG A 3 -6.06 3.88 -11.73
C ARG A 3 -5.61 4.00 -10.30
N THR A 4 -6.55 3.88 -9.39
CA THR A 4 -6.19 3.72 -7.99
C THR A 4 -6.04 2.23 -7.72
N VAL A 5 -4.98 1.88 -7.02
CA VAL A 5 -4.72 0.50 -6.67
C VAL A 5 -4.95 0.34 -5.18
N PRO A 6 -5.75 -0.64 -4.76
CA PRO A 6 -5.97 -0.85 -3.33
C PRO A 6 -4.67 -1.18 -2.61
N VAL A 7 -4.56 -0.66 -1.40
CA VAL A 7 -3.38 -0.84 -0.56
C VAL A 7 -3.81 -1.50 0.75
N ILE A 8 -3.07 -2.49 1.17
CA ILE A 8 -3.29 -3.14 2.46
C ILE A 8 -2.25 -2.64 3.45
N VAL A 9 -2.73 -2.13 4.57
CA VAL A 9 -1.86 -1.66 5.65
C VAL A 9 -1.99 -2.66 6.80
N THR A 10 -0.86 -3.19 7.24
CA THR A 10 -0.82 -4.11 8.38
C THR A 10 -0.23 -3.39 9.58
N ALA A 11 -1.04 -3.25 10.62
CA ALA A 11 -0.61 -2.60 11.85
C ALA A 11 0.37 -3.49 12.61
N PRO A 12 1.12 -2.91 13.57
CA PRO A 12 2.08 -3.70 14.35
C PRO A 12 1.46 -4.85 15.13
N ASP A 13 0.17 -4.74 15.45
CA ASP A 13 -0.54 -5.80 16.16
C ASP A 13 -1.08 -6.89 15.25
N GLY A 14 -0.85 -6.77 13.93
CA GLY A 14 -1.30 -7.75 12.96
C GLY A 14 -2.64 -7.43 12.30
N THR A 15 -3.30 -6.35 12.70
CA THR A 15 -4.57 -5.96 12.10
C THR A 15 -4.34 -5.42 10.69
N GLU A 16 -5.15 -5.85 9.74
CA GLU A 16 -5.04 -5.40 8.36
C GLU A 16 -6.16 -4.43 8.04
N TYR A 17 -5.80 -3.37 7.32
CA TYR A 17 -6.73 -2.35 6.86
C TYR A 17 -6.60 -2.22 5.36
N ARG A 18 -7.72 -2.06 4.67
CA ARG A 18 -7.74 -1.92 3.23
C ARG A 18 -8.12 -0.49 2.87
N PHE A 19 -7.31 0.12 2.01
CA PHE A 19 -7.54 1.47 1.51
C PHE A 19 -7.63 1.44 0.00
N GLN A 20 -8.38 2.37 -0.57
CA GLN A 20 -8.60 2.40 -2.01
C GLN A 20 -7.41 2.96 -2.77
N SER A 21 -6.55 3.71 -2.10
CA SER A 21 -5.41 4.34 -2.77
C SER A 21 -4.27 4.55 -1.80
N CYS A 22 -3.09 4.81 -2.36
CA CYS A 22 -1.92 5.14 -1.54
C CYS A 22 -2.13 6.42 -0.74
N LYS A 23 -2.88 7.36 -1.31
CA LYS A 23 -3.15 8.61 -0.63
C LYS A 23 -3.95 8.39 0.65
N ASP A 24 -4.99 7.55 0.56
CA ASP A 24 -5.81 7.23 1.73
C ASP A 24 -5.01 6.47 2.78
N ALA A 25 -4.22 5.49 2.35
CA ALA A 25 -3.36 4.74 3.25
C ALA A 25 -2.35 5.67 3.93
N GLY A 26 -1.80 6.61 3.17
CA GLY A 26 -0.86 7.57 3.72
C GLY A 26 -1.47 8.42 4.81
N ARG A 27 -2.71 8.85 4.63
CA ARG A 27 -3.41 9.61 5.67
C ARG A 27 -3.55 8.82 6.96
N PHE A 28 -3.77 7.53 6.82
CA PHE A 28 -3.92 6.67 7.99
C PHE A 28 -2.59 6.49 8.72
N VAL A 29 -1.50 6.26 7.99
CA VAL A 29 -0.20 5.98 8.60
C VAL A 29 0.62 7.24 8.87
N GLY A 30 0.13 8.41 8.45
CA GLY A 30 0.84 9.66 8.67
C GLY A 30 1.96 9.92 7.67
N ALA A 31 1.78 9.49 6.42
CA ALA A 31 2.76 9.67 5.37
C ALA A 31 2.10 10.18 4.10
N SER A 32 2.91 10.51 3.11
CA SER A 32 2.38 10.92 1.80
C SER A 32 2.03 9.71 0.97
N GLY A 33 1.15 9.89 -0.02
CA GLY A 33 0.82 8.83 -0.94
C GLY A 33 2.05 8.32 -1.70
N SER A 34 2.94 9.23 -2.07
CA SER A 34 4.18 8.86 -2.74
C SER A 34 5.04 7.97 -1.86
N ASN A 35 5.13 8.28 -0.57
CA ASN A 35 5.90 7.48 0.36
C ASN A 35 5.30 6.08 0.51
N VAL A 36 3.97 6.02 0.63
CA VAL A 36 3.28 4.73 0.72
C VAL A 36 3.55 3.90 -0.53
N SER A 37 3.44 4.51 -1.71
CA SER A 37 3.70 3.80 -2.96
C SER A 37 5.13 3.25 -2.99
N GLN A 38 6.10 4.05 -2.57
CA GLN A 38 7.48 3.62 -2.54
C GLN A 38 7.67 2.44 -1.59
N GLN A 39 7.08 2.50 -0.41
CA GLN A 39 7.23 1.43 0.56
C GLN A 39 6.47 0.16 0.17
N CYS A 40 5.38 0.29 -0.59
CA CYS A 40 4.71 -0.88 -1.15
C CYS A 40 5.66 -1.69 -2.03
N VAL A 41 6.52 -1.00 -2.77
CA VAL A 41 7.49 -1.66 -3.64
C VAL A 41 8.69 -2.15 -2.84
N MET A 42 9.21 -1.33 -1.93
CA MET A 42 10.42 -1.65 -1.19
C MET A 42 10.18 -2.57 0.00
N GLY A 43 8.96 -2.57 0.54
CA GLY A 43 8.62 -3.44 1.65
C GLY A 43 9.03 -2.93 3.01
N ASN A 44 9.44 -1.68 3.13
CA ASN A 44 9.80 -1.09 4.42
C ASN A 44 8.57 -0.59 5.15
N PRO A 45 8.55 -0.66 6.48
CA PRO A 45 7.41 -0.14 7.24
C PRO A 45 7.43 1.38 7.32
N ILE A 46 6.24 1.97 7.52
CA ILE A 46 6.08 3.39 7.76
C ILE A 46 5.47 3.53 9.16
N HIS A 47 6.22 4.11 10.08
CA HIS A 47 5.75 4.31 11.46
C HIS A 47 5.24 3.00 12.09
N GLY A 48 5.87 1.88 11.77
CA GLY A 48 5.47 0.58 12.27
C GLY A 48 4.39 -0.12 11.49
N TYR A 49 3.80 0.55 10.50
CA TYR A 49 2.78 -0.04 9.64
C TYR A 49 3.44 -0.56 8.37
N ARG A 50 3.07 -1.78 8.00
CA ARG A 50 3.53 -2.35 6.74
C ARG A 50 2.49 -2.08 5.68
N VAL A 51 2.95 -1.72 4.48
CA VAL A 51 2.06 -1.40 3.38
C VAL A 51 2.39 -2.29 2.18
N ARG A 52 1.36 -2.68 1.45
CA ARG A 52 1.54 -3.45 0.23
C ARG A 52 0.34 -3.24 -0.68
N TYR A 53 0.56 -3.45 -1.96
CA TYR A 53 -0.56 -3.43 -2.89
C TYR A 53 -1.38 -4.69 -2.73
N GLU A 54 -2.68 -4.56 -2.87
CA GLU A 54 -3.57 -5.71 -2.73
C GLU A 54 -3.31 -6.75 -3.81
N ARG A 55 -3.02 -6.29 -5.03
CA ARG A 55 -2.78 -7.19 -6.15
C ARG A 55 -1.40 -6.96 -6.73
N ILE A 56 -0.54 -7.95 -6.58
CA ILE A 56 0.77 -7.96 -7.20
C ILE A 56 0.95 -9.31 -7.87
N ASN A 57 1.57 -9.33 -9.05
CA ASN A 57 1.88 -10.60 -9.67
C ASN A 57 3.09 -11.22 -8.96
N ARG A 58 3.44 -12.46 -9.35
CA ARG A 58 4.50 -13.19 -8.67
C ARG A 58 5.88 -12.54 -8.83
N MET A 59 6.01 -11.59 -9.73
CA MET A 59 7.26 -10.85 -9.91
C MET A 59 7.28 -9.53 -9.11
N GLY A 60 6.26 -9.29 -8.31
CA GLY A 60 6.19 -8.08 -7.51
C GLY A 60 5.63 -6.89 -8.25
N GLN A 61 5.14 -7.07 -9.44
CA GLN A 61 4.54 -5.99 -10.23
C GLN A 61 3.04 -5.97 -10.03
N LEU A 62 2.46 -4.80 -10.19
CA LEU A 62 1.01 -4.67 -10.10
C LEU A 62 0.35 -5.48 -11.19
N MET A 63 -0.68 -6.23 -10.83
CA MET A 63 -1.48 -6.94 -11.80
C MET A 63 -2.43 -5.96 -12.45
N GLU A 64 -2.45 -5.96 -13.76
CA GLU A 64 -3.39 -5.14 -14.50
C GLU A 64 -4.65 -5.93 -14.73
N GLU A 65 -5.77 -5.29 -14.46
CA GLU A 65 -7.05 -5.86 -14.82
C GLU A 65 -7.39 -5.48 -16.24
N THR A 66 -7.56 -6.43 -17.05
CA THR A 66 -7.95 -6.18 -18.44
C THR A 66 -9.42 -6.45 -18.62
#